data_90a493cb0eca7aa30f77d61144b13d15
#
_entry.id   90a493cb0eca7aa30f77d61144b13d15
#
_cell.length_a   1.000
_cell.length_b   1.000
_cell.length_c   1.000
_cell.angle_alpha   90.00
_cell.angle_beta   90.00
_cell.angle_gamma   90.00
#
_symmetry.space_group_name_H-M   'P 1'
#
loop_
_entity.id
_entity.type
_entity.pdbx_description
1 polymer ?
#
loop_
_entity_poly.entity_id
_entity_poly.type
_entity_poly.pdbx_seq_one_letter_code
_entity_poly.pdbx_strand_id
1 'polypeptide(L)'
;MKFEKTRVYTALNAEELPIGSVCIYADALRELRKRVQTDSSEYKQVLTGLHDDSYTARFMTAEYFYALAYLIEPPAKQKYKPFESVKEAMEAIKKHGGWIKQKNSGMQFIVYAKDIALIRIADGWYTMQELFECFVFADDGSPCGKLEV
;
A
#
# COMPACT_ATOMS: atom_id res chain seq x y z
N MET A 1 -5.57 -9.62 -25.12
CA MET A 1 -6.24 -9.72 -23.80
C MET A 1 -7.74 -9.51 -23.99
N LYS A 2 -8.54 -10.32 -23.32
CA LYS A 2 -9.99 -10.16 -23.36
C LYS A 2 -10.42 -8.96 -22.53
N PHE A 3 -11.27 -8.10 -23.11
CA PHE A 3 -11.79 -6.92 -22.40
C PHE A 3 -12.88 -7.33 -21.40
N GLU A 4 -12.69 -6.95 -20.14
CA GLU A 4 -13.64 -7.22 -19.05
C GLU A 4 -14.16 -5.90 -18.48
N LYS A 5 -15.47 -5.69 -18.55
CA LYS A 5 -16.11 -4.45 -18.08
C LYS A 5 -15.84 -4.15 -16.59
N THR A 6 -15.70 -5.19 -15.78
CA THR A 6 -15.47 -5.07 -14.33
C THR A 6 -14.12 -4.47 -13.97
N ARG A 7 -13.19 -4.41 -14.92
CA ARG A 7 -11.86 -3.83 -14.72
C ARG A 7 -11.76 -2.38 -15.16
N VAL A 8 -12.85 -1.80 -15.66
CA VAL A 8 -12.89 -0.40 -16.12
C VAL A 8 -13.20 0.52 -14.95
N TYR A 9 -12.36 1.53 -14.77
CA TYR A 9 -12.53 2.59 -13.78
C TYR A 9 -12.79 3.92 -14.48
N THR A 10 -13.71 4.69 -13.94
CA THR A 10 -14.10 6.00 -14.45
C THR A 10 -14.09 7.02 -13.30
N ALA A 11 -14.49 8.25 -13.56
CA ALA A 11 -14.63 9.25 -12.52
C ALA A 11 -15.61 8.81 -11.40
N LEU A 12 -16.52 7.91 -11.69
CA LEU A 12 -17.51 7.40 -10.73
C LEU A 12 -16.88 6.59 -9.61
N ASN A 13 -15.85 5.79 -9.92
CA ASN A 13 -15.20 4.88 -8.99
C ASN A 13 -13.68 5.02 -8.97
N ALA A 14 -13.16 6.16 -9.37
CA ALA A 14 -11.72 6.43 -9.43
C ALA A 14 -11.02 6.17 -8.09
N GLU A 15 -11.67 6.51 -6.98
CA GLU A 15 -11.10 6.37 -5.64
C GLU A 15 -10.93 4.92 -5.20
N GLU A 16 -11.60 3.99 -5.87
CA GLU A 16 -11.47 2.56 -5.59
C GLU A 16 -10.24 1.94 -6.25
N LEU A 17 -9.61 2.67 -7.18
CA LEU A 17 -8.40 2.19 -7.86
C LEU A 17 -7.16 2.57 -7.04
N PRO A 18 -6.40 1.59 -6.51
CA PRO A 18 -5.23 1.90 -5.68
C PRO A 18 -4.13 2.59 -6.46
N ILE A 19 -3.51 3.59 -5.86
CA ILE A 19 -2.32 4.24 -6.41
C ILE A 19 -1.21 3.20 -6.52
N GLY A 20 -0.49 3.20 -7.63
CA GLY A 20 0.53 2.18 -7.94
C GLY A 20 0.02 1.04 -8.79
N SER A 21 -1.29 0.99 -9.10
CA SER A 21 -1.87 0.00 -10.01
C SER A 21 -1.30 0.16 -11.41
N VAL A 22 -1.03 -0.95 -12.09
CA VAL A 22 -0.66 -0.95 -13.51
C VAL A 22 -1.93 -1.03 -14.32
N CYS A 23 -2.16 -0.05 -15.18
CA CYS A 23 -3.38 0.08 -15.97
C CYS A 23 -3.09 0.43 -17.42
N ILE A 24 -4.10 0.23 -18.26
CA ILE A 24 -4.17 0.78 -19.61
C ILE A 24 -5.18 1.93 -19.57
N TYR A 25 -4.87 3.06 -20.19
CA TYR A 25 -5.65 4.29 -20.09
C TYR A 25 -6.13 4.76 -21.46
N ALA A 26 -7.24 5.48 -21.45
CA ALA A 26 -7.74 6.19 -22.63
C ALA A 26 -8.77 7.24 -22.21
N ASP A 27 -9.13 8.15 -23.11
CA ASP A 27 -10.15 9.16 -22.87
C ASP A 27 -11.54 8.75 -23.37
N ALA A 28 -11.62 7.68 -24.16
CA ALA A 28 -12.87 7.16 -24.67
C ALA A 28 -12.90 5.63 -24.54
N LEU A 29 -14.08 5.09 -24.28
CA LEU A 29 -14.26 3.65 -24.08
C LEU A 29 -13.83 2.83 -25.30
N ARG A 30 -14.16 3.32 -26.48
CA ARG A 30 -13.80 2.67 -27.75
C ARG A 30 -12.27 2.51 -27.87
N GLU A 31 -11.54 3.55 -27.55
CA GLU A 31 -10.08 3.55 -27.59
C GLU A 31 -9.50 2.68 -26.48
N LEU A 32 -10.07 2.72 -25.28
CA LEU A 32 -9.65 1.87 -24.18
C LEU A 32 -9.77 0.40 -24.55
N ARG A 33 -10.91 0.01 -25.09
CA ARG A 33 -11.16 -1.36 -25.54
C ARG A 33 -10.14 -1.82 -26.58
N LYS A 34 -9.85 -0.96 -27.54
CA LYS A 34 -8.88 -1.23 -28.60
C LYS A 34 -7.47 -1.45 -28.01
N ARG A 35 -7.05 -0.59 -27.09
CA ARG A 35 -5.74 -0.69 -26.44
C ARG A 35 -5.60 -1.95 -25.60
N VAL A 36 -6.65 -2.32 -24.86
CA VAL A 36 -6.67 -3.55 -24.06
C VAL A 36 -6.59 -4.79 -24.96
N GLN A 37 -7.32 -4.81 -26.06
CA GLN A 37 -7.30 -5.93 -26.99
C GLN A 37 -5.97 -6.06 -27.72
N THR A 38 -5.29 -4.95 -27.98
CA THR A 38 -3.94 -4.93 -28.57
C THR A 38 -2.89 -5.49 -27.61
N ASP A 39 -3.10 -5.29 -26.31
CA ASP A 39 -2.25 -5.82 -25.23
C ASP A 39 -0.76 -5.51 -25.40
N SER A 40 -0.44 -4.29 -25.81
CA SER A 40 0.94 -3.84 -25.93
C SER A 40 1.45 -3.32 -24.59
N SER A 41 2.67 -3.68 -24.23
CA SER A 41 3.29 -3.22 -22.99
C SER A 41 3.49 -1.69 -22.96
N GLU A 42 3.55 -1.03 -24.10
CA GLU A 42 3.68 0.42 -24.17
C GLU A 42 2.45 1.18 -23.67
N TYR A 43 1.28 0.54 -23.65
CA TYR A 43 0.06 1.13 -23.13
C TYR A 43 -0.09 0.97 -21.62
N LYS A 44 0.74 0.13 -21.00
CA LYS A 44 0.67 -0.15 -19.56
C LYS A 44 1.47 0.90 -18.79
N GLN A 45 0.80 1.63 -17.93
CA GLN A 45 1.42 2.67 -17.10
C GLN A 45 0.93 2.58 -15.65
N VAL A 46 1.75 3.06 -14.74
CA VAL A 46 1.44 3.07 -13.32
C VAL A 46 0.58 4.28 -12.98
N LEU A 47 -0.48 4.06 -12.20
CA LEU A 47 -1.30 5.15 -11.66
C LEU A 47 -0.49 5.88 -10.57
N THR A 48 -0.16 7.14 -10.80
CA THR A 48 0.64 7.95 -9.87
C THR A 48 -0.22 8.78 -8.91
N GLY A 49 -1.47 9.01 -9.26
CA GLY A 49 -2.38 9.79 -8.42
C GLY A 49 -3.72 10.00 -9.08
N LEU A 50 -4.59 10.75 -8.41
CA LEU A 50 -5.87 11.16 -8.95
C LEU A 50 -5.92 12.68 -9.04
N HIS A 51 -6.37 13.16 -10.18
CA HIS A 51 -6.68 14.57 -10.37
C HIS A 51 -7.89 14.96 -9.51
N ASP A 52 -8.03 16.25 -9.22
CA ASP A 52 -9.19 16.81 -8.54
C ASP A 52 -10.48 16.39 -9.26
N ASP A 53 -11.54 16.11 -8.51
CA ASP A 53 -12.82 15.65 -9.04
C ASP A 53 -13.54 16.66 -9.93
N SER A 54 -13.08 17.90 -9.96
CA SER A 54 -13.55 18.91 -10.91
C SER A 54 -13.09 18.69 -12.35
N TYR A 55 -12.13 17.76 -12.56
CA TYR A 55 -11.62 17.42 -13.89
C TYR A 55 -12.22 16.12 -14.40
N THR A 56 -12.47 16.06 -15.71
CA THR A 56 -12.96 14.85 -16.37
C THR A 56 -11.89 13.76 -16.45
N ALA A 57 -10.63 14.18 -16.64
CA ALA A 57 -9.48 13.26 -16.70
C ALA A 57 -8.89 13.07 -15.30
N ARG A 58 -9.43 12.10 -14.54
CA ARG A 58 -9.09 11.86 -13.15
C ARG A 58 -7.79 11.06 -12.93
N PHE A 59 -7.45 10.17 -13.86
CA PHE A 59 -6.34 9.24 -13.67
C PHE A 59 -5.02 9.84 -14.13
N MET A 60 -4.06 9.94 -13.20
CA MET A 60 -2.74 10.53 -13.46
C MET A 60 -1.69 9.45 -13.65
N THR A 61 -0.92 9.57 -14.72
CA THR A 61 0.31 8.80 -14.93
C THR A 61 1.50 9.75 -14.90
N ALA A 62 2.71 9.24 -15.07
CA ALA A 62 3.91 10.06 -15.16
C ALA A 62 3.90 11.01 -16.37
N GLU A 63 3.10 10.73 -17.40
CA GLU A 63 3.08 11.50 -18.64
C GLU A 63 1.84 12.36 -18.82
N TYR A 64 0.64 11.79 -18.58
CA TYR A 64 -0.63 12.43 -18.92
C TYR A 64 -1.73 12.15 -17.89
N PHE A 65 -2.88 12.78 -18.13
CA PHE A 65 -4.13 12.54 -17.40
C PHE A 65 -5.12 11.86 -18.35
N TYR A 66 -5.90 10.92 -17.82
CA TYR A 66 -6.87 10.15 -18.61
C TYR A 66 -8.23 10.06 -17.92
N ALA A 67 -9.29 9.98 -18.72
CA ALA A 67 -10.65 9.82 -18.22
C ALA A 67 -10.99 8.40 -17.79
N LEU A 68 -10.37 7.40 -18.40
CA LEU A 68 -10.63 5.98 -18.14
C LEU A 68 -9.36 5.21 -17.85
N ALA A 69 -9.48 4.22 -16.97
CA ALA A 69 -8.40 3.28 -16.65
C ALA A 69 -8.92 1.84 -16.66
N TYR A 70 -8.11 0.94 -17.16
CA TYR A 70 -8.40 -0.51 -17.16
C TYR A 70 -7.34 -1.20 -16.31
N LEU A 71 -7.75 -1.82 -15.21
CA LEU A 71 -6.82 -2.44 -14.26
C LEU A 71 -6.20 -3.71 -14.85
N ILE A 72 -4.88 -3.74 -14.93
CA ILE A 72 -4.09 -4.90 -15.35
C ILE A 72 -3.57 -5.64 -14.11
N GLU A 73 -2.84 -4.93 -13.24
CA GLU A 73 -2.26 -5.50 -12.02
C GLU A 73 -2.44 -4.53 -10.85
N PRO A 74 -2.91 -5.01 -9.69
CA PRO A 74 -2.94 -4.18 -8.49
C PRO A 74 -1.51 -3.86 -8.05
N PRO A 75 -1.30 -2.84 -7.20
CA PRO A 75 0.04 -2.54 -6.70
C PRO A 75 0.59 -3.76 -5.97
N ALA A 76 1.90 -3.99 -6.13
CA ALA A 76 2.57 -5.07 -5.43
C ALA A 76 2.42 -4.85 -3.93
N LYS A 77 1.98 -5.88 -3.20
CA LYS A 77 1.93 -5.84 -1.74
C LYS A 77 3.35 -5.72 -1.22
N GLN A 78 3.59 -4.69 -0.41
CA GLN A 78 4.87 -4.57 0.29
C GLN A 78 4.98 -5.72 1.28
N LYS A 79 6.11 -6.43 1.22
CA LYS A 79 6.42 -7.51 2.15
C LYS A 79 7.29 -6.98 3.27
N TYR A 80 7.00 -7.42 4.49
CA TYR A 80 7.76 -7.08 5.68
C TYR A 80 8.30 -8.33 6.33
N LYS A 81 9.37 -8.17 7.09
CA LYS A 81 9.97 -9.22 7.90
C LYS A 81 10.26 -8.67 9.30
N PRO A 82 10.46 -9.52 10.32
CA PRO A 82 10.81 -9.03 11.65
C PRO A 82 12.06 -8.18 11.63
N PHE A 83 12.16 -7.24 12.57
CA PHE A 83 13.41 -6.49 12.78
C PHE A 83 14.54 -7.46 13.13
N GLU A 84 15.75 -7.16 12.69
CA GLU A 84 16.90 -7.99 12.94
C GLU A 84 17.52 -7.75 14.32
N SER A 85 17.24 -6.60 14.92
CA SER A 85 17.76 -6.24 16.24
C SER A 85 16.78 -5.37 17.02
N VAL A 86 16.94 -5.37 18.34
CA VAL A 86 16.16 -4.50 19.23
C VAL A 86 16.44 -3.03 18.93
N LYS A 87 17.66 -2.67 18.61
CA LYS A 87 18.04 -1.31 18.24
C LYS A 87 17.24 -0.81 17.04
N GLU A 88 17.15 -1.64 15.99
CA GLU A 88 16.39 -1.33 14.77
C GLU A 88 14.90 -1.16 15.09
N ALA A 89 14.36 -2.05 15.92
CA ALA A 89 12.96 -1.97 16.35
C ALA A 89 12.68 -0.68 17.15
N MET A 90 13.55 -0.32 18.07
CA MET A 90 13.37 0.88 18.88
C MET A 90 13.45 2.16 18.06
N GLU A 91 14.34 2.22 17.09
CA GLU A 91 14.43 3.35 16.18
C GLU A 91 13.15 3.52 15.34
N ALA A 92 12.60 2.41 14.83
CA ALA A 92 11.37 2.42 14.07
C ALA A 92 10.17 2.82 14.93
N ILE A 93 10.05 2.29 16.14
CA ILE A 93 8.98 2.63 17.09
C ILE A 93 9.01 4.12 17.43
N LYS A 94 10.21 4.66 17.68
CA LYS A 94 10.40 6.08 17.92
C LYS A 94 9.95 6.94 16.73
N LYS A 95 10.29 6.52 15.53
CA LYS A 95 9.95 7.20 14.28
C LYS A 95 8.43 7.24 14.06
N HIS A 96 7.71 6.22 14.52
CA HIS A 96 6.26 6.12 14.45
C HIS A 96 5.53 6.72 15.65
N GLY A 97 6.23 7.51 16.47
CA GLY A 97 5.61 8.22 17.59
C GLY A 97 5.61 7.49 18.92
N GLY A 98 6.17 6.29 18.99
CA GLY A 98 6.35 5.54 20.24
C GLY A 98 5.24 4.57 20.61
N TRP A 99 4.13 4.57 19.88
CA TRP A 99 2.97 3.72 20.19
C TRP A 99 2.86 2.56 19.21
N ILE A 100 2.52 1.39 19.75
CA ILE A 100 2.21 0.19 18.97
C ILE A 100 0.83 -0.32 19.36
N LYS A 101 0.20 -1.03 18.43
CA LYS A 101 -1.15 -1.54 18.60
C LYS A 101 -1.18 -3.05 18.47
N GLN A 102 -1.83 -3.73 19.42
CA GLN A 102 -1.98 -5.18 19.34
C GLN A 102 -3.03 -5.54 18.29
N LYS A 103 -2.68 -6.47 17.40
CA LYS A 103 -3.56 -6.87 16.30
C LYS A 103 -4.91 -7.44 16.77
N ASN A 104 -4.89 -8.27 17.79
CA ASN A 104 -6.09 -8.99 18.25
C ASN A 104 -7.09 -8.11 18.99
N SER A 105 -6.60 -7.16 19.78
CA SER A 105 -7.46 -6.34 20.67
C SER A 105 -7.60 -4.90 20.19
N GLY A 106 -6.70 -4.42 19.35
CA GLY A 106 -6.64 -3.01 18.96
C GLY A 106 -6.13 -2.09 20.08
N MET A 107 -5.73 -2.64 21.22
CA MET A 107 -5.18 -1.86 22.33
C MET A 107 -3.79 -1.32 21.98
N GLN A 108 -3.54 -0.08 22.40
CA GLN A 108 -2.27 0.59 22.16
C GLN A 108 -1.38 0.51 23.39
N PHE A 109 -0.09 0.31 23.15
CA PHE A 109 0.92 0.15 24.20
C PHE A 109 2.17 0.95 23.87
N ILE A 110 2.95 1.24 24.92
CA ILE A 110 4.30 1.78 24.77
C ILE A 110 5.32 0.71 25.15
N VAL A 111 6.56 0.89 24.71
CA VAL A 111 7.67 0.03 25.13
C VAL A 111 8.24 0.57 26.44
N TYR A 112 8.24 -0.25 27.48
CA TYR A 112 8.74 0.14 28.81
C TYR A 112 10.25 -0.02 28.95
N ALA A 113 10.78 -1.10 28.39
CA ALA A 113 12.17 -1.45 28.58
C ALA A 113 12.67 -2.33 27.44
N LYS A 114 13.96 -2.45 27.31
CA LYS A 114 14.61 -3.33 26.34
C LYS A 114 15.80 -4.01 26.97
N ASP A 115 16.14 -5.18 26.43
CA ASP A 115 17.42 -5.82 26.65
C ASP A 115 18.07 -6.12 25.29
N ILE A 116 19.03 -7.04 25.27
CA ILE A 116 19.81 -7.33 24.06
C ILE A 116 18.98 -8.00 22.96
N ALA A 117 17.93 -8.73 23.33
CA ALA A 117 17.13 -9.55 22.40
C ALA A 117 15.62 -9.35 22.52
N LEU A 118 15.15 -8.70 23.57
CA LEU A 118 13.73 -8.57 23.89
C LEU A 118 13.34 -7.12 24.17
N ILE A 119 12.06 -6.83 23.98
CA ILE A 119 11.45 -5.58 24.43
C ILE A 119 10.30 -5.90 25.37
N ARG A 120 10.13 -5.04 26.39
CA ARG A 120 9.02 -5.16 27.32
C ARG A 120 7.88 -4.26 26.91
N ILE A 121 6.72 -4.87 26.71
CA ILE A 121 5.48 -4.20 26.36
C ILE A 121 4.43 -4.64 27.38
N ALA A 122 3.77 -3.69 28.05
CA ALA A 122 2.68 -3.95 28.99
C ALA A 122 3.00 -5.06 30.00
N ASP A 123 2.59 -6.28 29.72
CA ASP A 123 2.62 -7.42 30.62
C ASP A 123 3.70 -8.47 30.30
N GLY A 124 4.49 -8.24 29.29
CA GLY A 124 5.43 -9.27 28.88
C GLY A 124 6.64 -8.81 28.10
N TRP A 125 7.57 -9.72 27.91
CA TRP A 125 8.73 -9.54 27.06
C TRP A 125 8.50 -10.23 25.72
N TYR A 126 8.89 -9.55 24.65
CA TYR A 126 8.63 -10.02 23.28
C TYR A 126 9.91 -10.05 22.46
N THR A 127 10.08 -11.12 21.68
CA THR A 127 11.13 -11.21 20.67
C THR A 127 10.75 -10.34 19.47
N MET A 128 11.69 -10.09 18.57
CA MET A 128 11.43 -9.36 17.33
C MET A 128 10.40 -10.08 16.46
N GLN A 129 10.43 -11.42 16.45
CA GLN A 129 9.44 -12.24 15.74
C GLN A 129 8.04 -12.07 16.33
N GLU A 130 7.90 -12.11 17.65
CA GLU A 130 6.63 -11.92 18.34
C GLU A 130 6.09 -10.50 18.17
N LEU A 131 6.96 -9.50 18.19
CA LEU A 131 6.58 -8.11 17.90
C LEU A 131 5.95 -8.00 16.52
N PHE A 132 6.58 -8.61 15.52
CA PHE A 132 6.11 -8.61 14.15
C PHE A 132 4.77 -9.33 13.99
N GLU A 133 4.60 -10.47 14.66
CA GLU A 133 3.38 -11.28 14.57
C GLU A 133 2.18 -10.67 15.29
N CYS A 134 2.42 -9.99 16.42
CA CYS A 134 1.34 -9.57 17.32
C CYS A 134 0.99 -8.10 17.27
N PHE A 135 1.88 -7.24 16.75
CA PHE A 135 1.72 -5.78 16.82
C PHE A 135 1.89 -5.10 15.47
N VAL A 136 1.28 -3.93 15.36
CA VAL A 136 1.49 -2.99 14.25
C VAL A 136 1.75 -1.60 14.82
N PHE A 137 2.28 -0.68 14.03
CA PHE A 137 2.44 0.70 14.47
C PHE A 137 1.07 1.37 14.60
N ALA A 138 0.87 2.09 15.72
CA ALA A 138 -0.43 2.68 16.02
C ALA A 138 -0.79 3.85 15.11
N ASP A 139 0.21 4.57 14.59
CA ASP A 139 0.01 5.76 13.76
C ASP A 139 -0.56 5.45 12.37
N ASP A 140 -0.01 4.45 11.69
CA ASP A 140 -0.39 4.13 10.31
C ASP A 140 -0.85 2.69 10.08
N GLY A 141 -0.77 1.83 11.10
CA GLY A 141 -1.15 0.42 11.00
C GLY A 141 -0.15 -0.45 10.24
N SER A 142 1.02 0.07 9.90
CA SER A 142 2.04 -0.72 9.22
C SER A 142 2.64 -1.78 10.14
N PRO A 143 3.14 -2.90 9.59
CA PRO A 143 3.73 -3.96 10.41
C PRO A 143 4.92 -3.50 11.23
N CYS A 144 5.06 -4.02 12.46
CA CYS A 144 6.23 -3.80 13.30
C CYS A 144 7.40 -4.65 12.81
N GLY A 145 7.89 -4.32 11.65
CA GLY A 145 8.94 -5.04 10.96
C GLY A 145 9.66 -4.17 9.94
N LYS A 146 10.64 -4.76 9.32
CA LYS A 146 11.49 -4.14 8.31
C LYS A 146 10.93 -4.45 6.92
N LEU A 147 10.93 -3.46 6.05
CA LEU A 147 10.55 -3.66 4.67
C LEU A 147 11.53 -4.63 3.99
N GLU A 148 10.99 -5.69 3.41
CA GLU A 148 11.77 -6.67 2.67
C GLU A 148 12.03 -6.13 1.25
N VAL A 149 13.28 -5.99 0.91
CA VAL A 149 13.71 -5.43 -0.39
C VAL A 149 14.01 -6.56 -1.38
#